data_8d9085b90205e41b6dd53398c4e3300e
#
_entry.id   8d9085b90205e41b6dd53398c4e3300e
#
_cell.length_a   1.000
_cell.length_b   1.000
_cell.length_c   1.000
_cell.angle_alpha   90.00
_cell.angle_beta   90.00
_cell.angle_gamma   90.00
#
_symmetry.space_group_name_H-M   'P 1'
#
loop_
_entity.id
_entity.type
_entity.pdbx_description
1 polymer ?
#
loop_
_entity_poly.entity_id
_entity_poly.type
_entity_poly.pdbx_seq_one_letter_code
_entity_poly.pdbx_strand_id
1 'polypeptide(L)'
;QVQSAGYGSYKKDISPWVIGYILGVEWDDVTVAYTDDTYAGREGYTSYTGKYLTTTDKATPFEVLLARVGDKVLGYESSRYKTQKLIAFSNWPTTDPFQYPDEIKRLYMKCATVDMEHICTTERVISGQFASYHVYPYYPDYLNWTEDWSGLGLEDHEIFRDEDSRMNTYRAYLTGLVAHHTMPVVISEFGVSTGRGMAHRDLNTGRNQGNMTEQEQGMALATCYEDIKAAGCAGSVVFAWQDEWFKRTWNTMHAVNLTRTPYWSDIQTNEQYFGLLAFDPGEEE
;
A
#
# COMPACT_ATOMS: atom_id res chain seq x y z
N GLN A 1 7.31 -3.55 31.43
CA GLN A 1 7.01 -3.50 29.98
C GLN A 1 5.60 -3.01 29.80
N VAL A 2 5.39 -1.99 28.98
CA VAL A 2 4.05 -1.55 28.58
C VAL A 2 3.53 -2.56 27.57
N GLN A 3 2.42 -3.21 27.87
CA GLN A 3 1.72 -4.03 26.90
C GLN A 3 1.05 -3.13 25.88
N SER A 4 1.36 -3.35 24.60
CA SER A 4 0.73 -2.66 23.47
C SER A 4 -0.16 -3.60 22.70
N ALA A 5 -0.99 -3.07 21.77
CA ALA A 5 -1.69 -3.87 20.79
C ALA A 5 -0.68 -4.80 20.08
N GLY A 6 -1.04 -6.06 19.89
CA GLY A 6 -0.13 -7.07 19.34
C GLY A 6 0.85 -7.70 20.33
N TYR A 7 0.85 -7.28 21.59
CA TYR A 7 1.63 -7.97 22.61
C TYR A 7 1.03 -9.36 22.89
N GLY A 8 1.89 -10.36 22.91
CA GLY A 8 1.45 -11.73 23.21
C GLY A 8 2.61 -12.69 23.43
N SER A 9 2.28 -13.90 23.87
CA SER A 9 3.24 -15.00 24.01
C SER A 9 3.22 -15.84 22.73
N TYR A 10 4.13 -15.56 21.82
CA TYR A 10 4.29 -16.32 20.58
C TYR A 10 5.10 -17.59 20.86
N LYS A 11 4.46 -18.74 20.84
CA LYS A 11 5.08 -20.03 21.20
C LYS A 11 5.30 -20.95 20.01
N LYS A 12 4.63 -20.69 18.90
CA LYS A 12 4.70 -21.52 17.70
C LYS A 12 5.54 -20.86 16.63
N ASP A 13 6.54 -21.57 16.13
CA ASP A 13 7.30 -21.17 14.97
C ASP A 13 6.45 -21.39 13.71
N ILE A 14 6.11 -20.29 13.02
CA ILE A 14 5.34 -20.28 11.77
C ILE A 14 6.24 -20.05 10.55
N SER A 15 7.55 -19.92 10.73
CA SER A 15 8.47 -19.61 9.63
C SER A 15 8.37 -20.54 8.41
N PRO A 16 8.02 -21.85 8.54
CA PRO A 16 7.82 -22.71 7.39
C PRO A 16 6.67 -22.32 6.46
N TRP A 17 5.70 -21.54 6.98
CA TRP A 17 4.52 -21.07 6.22
C TRP A 17 4.64 -19.63 5.74
N VAL A 18 5.69 -18.91 6.12
CA VAL A 18 5.96 -17.55 5.65
C VAL A 18 6.55 -17.62 4.25
N ILE A 19 5.92 -16.95 3.29
CA ILE A 19 6.34 -16.91 1.89
C ILE A 19 7.17 -15.68 1.55
N GLY A 20 6.96 -14.58 2.27
CA GLY A 20 7.66 -13.33 2.03
C GLY A 20 7.48 -12.32 3.14
N TYR A 21 8.26 -11.25 3.05
CA TYR A 21 8.18 -10.09 3.93
C TYR A 21 7.91 -8.84 3.10
N ILE A 22 6.91 -8.09 3.48
CA ILE A 22 6.68 -6.73 2.99
C ILE A 22 7.12 -5.80 4.11
N LEU A 23 8.17 -5.05 3.87
CA LEU A 23 8.77 -4.16 4.87
C LEU A 23 8.17 -2.76 4.77
N GLY A 24 7.73 -2.25 5.90
CA GLY A 24 7.11 -0.95 6.00
C GLY A 24 5.59 -1.00 5.89
N VAL A 25 5.04 0.18 5.71
CA VAL A 25 3.62 0.45 5.56
C VAL A 25 3.48 1.64 4.61
N GLU A 26 2.42 2.38 4.63
CA GLU A 26 2.21 3.60 3.85
C GLU A 26 3.16 4.70 4.34
N TRP A 27 4.18 5.00 3.55
CA TRP A 27 5.16 6.01 3.91
C TRP A 27 4.54 7.41 3.85
N ASP A 28 4.68 8.17 4.92
CA ASP A 28 4.37 9.59 4.92
C ASP A 28 5.37 10.33 4.03
N ASP A 29 4.90 10.97 2.97
CA ASP A 29 5.73 11.62 1.96
C ASP A 29 6.58 12.76 2.54
N VAL A 30 6.05 13.49 3.52
CA VAL A 30 6.82 14.54 4.24
C VAL A 30 7.98 13.92 5.00
N THR A 31 7.79 12.75 5.62
CA THR A 31 8.87 12.04 6.32
C THR A 31 9.93 11.53 5.34
N VAL A 32 9.51 11.04 4.18
CA VAL A 32 10.44 10.61 3.12
C VAL A 32 11.24 11.81 2.62
N ALA A 33 10.58 12.91 2.24
CA ALA A 33 11.24 14.13 1.77
C ALA A 33 12.20 14.71 2.81
N TYR A 34 11.79 14.76 4.07
CA TYR A 34 12.66 15.21 5.16
C TYR A 34 13.91 14.34 5.31
N THR A 35 13.77 13.03 5.16
CA THR A 35 14.90 12.12 5.21
C THR A 35 15.85 12.34 4.05
N ASP A 36 15.31 12.46 2.85
CA ASP A 36 16.09 12.69 1.63
C ASP A 36 16.86 14.02 1.71
N ASP A 37 16.21 15.10 2.11
CA ASP A 37 16.85 16.41 2.26
C ASP A 37 17.91 16.40 3.37
N THR A 38 17.61 15.78 4.52
CA THR A 38 18.50 15.78 5.69
C THR A 38 19.79 15.01 5.42
N TYR A 39 19.72 13.94 4.66
CA TYR A 39 20.84 13.04 4.38
C TYR A 39 21.41 13.17 2.98
N ALA A 40 20.96 14.14 2.18
CA ALA A 40 21.48 14.40 0.85
C ALA A 40 23.00 14.58 0.87
N GLY A 41 23.69 13.82 0.04
CA GLY A 41 25.16 13.86 -0.10
C GLY A 41 25.94 13.38 1.12
N ARG A 42 25.33 12.91 2.20
CA ARG A 42 26.03 12.37 3.36
C ARG A 42 26.62 11.00 3.06
N GLU A 43 27.84 10.79 3.54
CA GLU A 43 28.50 9.48 3.46
C GLU A 43 27.61 8.38 4.04
N GLY A 44 27.49 7.27 3.31
CA GLY A 44 26.64 6.13 3.67
C GLY A 44 25.16 6.28 3.35
N TYR A 45 24.73 7.42 2.78
CA TYR A 45 23.35 7.66 2.32
C TYR A 45 23.25 7.98 0.83
N THR A 46 24.36 7.98 0.10
CA THR A 46 24.39 8.18 -1.35
C THR A 46 24.27 6.90 -2.13
N SER A 47 24.64 5.79 -1.53
CA SER A 47 24.52 4.44 -2.11
C SER A 47 24.67 3.39 -1.02
N TYR A 48 24.24 2.17 -1.33
CA TYR A 48 24.43 1.00 -0.47
C TYR A 48 24.90 -0.21 -1.28
N THR A 49 25.91 -0.88 -0.78
CA THR A 49 26.38 -2.17 -1.29
C THR A 49 26.41 -3.16 -0.15
N GLY A 50 25.34 -3.93 -0.03
CA GLY A 50 25.19 -4.97 0.98
C GLY A 50 25.55 -6.35 0.46
N LYS A 51 25.28 -7.35 1.27
CA LYS A 51 25.48 -8.75 0.92
C LYS A 51 24.39 -9.28 0.00
N TYR A 52 23.16 -8.86 0.23
CA TYR A 52 21.94 -9.33 -0.44
C TYR A 52 21.30 -8.24 -1.28
N LEU A 53 21.31 -7.00 -0.82
CA LEU A 53 20.75 -5.86 -1.52
C LEU A 53 21.80 -4.80 -1.80
N THR A 54 21.63 -4.11 -2.92
CA THR A 54 22.43 -2.95 -3.31
C THR A 54 21.50 -1.88 -3.88
N THR A 55 21.99 -0.65 -4.01
CA THR A 55 21.22 0.42 -4.64
C THR A 55 21.86 0.86 -5.95
N THR A 56 21.03 1.40 -6.84
CA THR A 56 21.51 2.13 -8.01
C THR A 56 22.09 3.50 -7.61
N ASP A 57 22.71 4.19 -8.55
CA ASP A 57 23.19 5.57 -8.38
C ASP A 57 22.07 6.62 -8.31
N LYS A 58 20.83 6.22 -8.62
CA LYS A 58 19.64 7.07 -8.54
C LYS A 58 18.94 7.01 -7.18
N ALA A 59 19.35 6.08 -6.31
CA ALA A 59 18.67 5.87 -5.04
C ALA A 59 18.75 7.10 -4.14
N THR A 60 17.60 7.45 -3.56
CA THR A 60 17.52 8.49 -2.54
C THR A 60 18.06 8.00 -1.19
N PRO A 61 18.37 8.90 -0.25
CA PRO A 61 18.74 8.51 1.10
C PRO A 61 17.75 7.59 1.81
N PHE A 62 16.45 7.80 1.59
CA PHE A 62 15.40 6.95 2.14
C PHE A 62 15.46 5.53 1.53
N GLU A 63 15.62 5.42 0.23
CA GLU A 63 15.77 4.13 -0.46
C GLU A 63 17.04 3.39 -0.03
N VAL A 64 18.14 4.12 0.19
CA VAL A 64 19.37 3.56 0.78
C VAL A 64 19.11 2.99 2.17
N LEU A 65 18.30 3.67 3.00
CA LEU A 65 17.88 3.16 4.31
C LEU A 65 17.06 1.88 4.15
N LEU A 66 16.09 1.85 3.25
CA LEU A 66 15.27 0.67 2.96
C LEU A 66 16.14 -0.52 2.52
N ALA A 67 17.04 -0.32 1.57
CA ALA A 67 17.95 -1.36 1.11
C ALA A 67 18.79 -1.94 2.26
N ARG A 68 19.28 -1.08 3.15
CA ARG A 68 20.05 -1.49 4.33
C ARG A 68 19.24 -2.31 5.32
N VAL A 69 17.97 -1.94 5.53
CA VAL A 69 17.06 -2.71 6.39
C VAL A 69 16.76 -4.07 5.77
N GLY A 70 16.40 -4.11 4.49
CA GLY A 70 16.11 -5.34 3.75
C GLY A 70 17.30 -6.30 3.73
N ASP A 71 18.52 -5.79 3.51
CA ASP A 71 19.75 -6.60 3.56
C ASP A 71 19.94 -7.30 4.92
N LYS A 72 19.63 -6.58 6.01
CA LYS A 72 19.68 -7.15 7.36
C LYS A 72 18.63 -8.23 7.58
N VAL A 73 17.39 -8.03 7.06
CA VAL A 73 16.33 -9.03 7.15
C VAL A 73 16.74 -10.31 6.41
N LEU A 74 17.17 -10.20 5.16
CA LEU A 74 17.67 -11.34 4.38
C LEU A 74 18.87 -12.02 5.04
N GLY A 75 19.77 -11.22 5.62
CA GLY A 75 20.93 -11.73 6.36
C GLY A 75 20.54 -12.53 7.62
N TYR A 76 19.55 -12.04 8.36
CA TYR A 76 19.01 -12.73 9.52
C TYR A 76 18.33 -14.04 9.13
N GLU A 77 17.43 -14.01 8.14
CA GLU A 77 16.74 -15.17 7.60
C GLU A 77 17.75 -16.24 7.15
N SER A 78 18.69 -15.87 6.30
CA SER A 78 19.67 -16.79 5.76
C SER A 78 20.55 -17.41 6.85
N SER A 79 20.93 -16.65 7.89
CA SER A 79 21.77 -17.13 8.97
C SER A 79 21.01 -17.95 10.00
N ARG A 80 19.83 -17.50 10.40
CA ARG A 80 19.03 -18.09 11.48
C ARG A 80 18.24 -19.31 11.02
N TYR A 81 17.54 -19.19 9.89
CA TYR A 81 16.61 -20.20 9.39
C TYR A 81 17.15 -21.01 8.22
N LYS A 82 18.31 -20.63 7.67
CA LYS A 82 18.92 -21.27 6.50
C LYS A 82 18.02 -21.30 5.25
N THR A 83 17.10 -20.36 5.20
CA THR A 83 16.18 -20.14 4.08
C THR A 83 16.17 -18.67 3.72
N GLN A 84 15.60 -18.35 2.57
CA GLN A 84 15.25 -16.98 2.20
C GLN A 84 13.79 -16.92 1.81
N LYS A 85 13.16 -15.83 2.16
CA LYS A 85 11.78 -15.51 1.78
C LYS A 85 11.80 -14.40 0.74
N LEU A 86 10.74 -14.30 -0.05
CA LEU A 86 10.52 -13.16 -0.91
C LEU A 86 10.60 -11.87 -0.08
N ILE A 87 11.13 -10.81 -0.68
CA ILE A 87 11.22 -9.50 -0.03
C ILE A 87 10.56 -8.44 -0.88
N ALA A 88 9.85 -7.54 -0.22
CA ALA A 88 9.29 -6.33 -0.81
C ALA A 88 9.35 -5.19 0.19
N PHE A 89 9.17 -3.99 -0.30
CA PHE A 89 8.94 -2.79 0.50
C PHE A 89 7.56 -2.26 0.14
N SER A 90 6.80 -1.87 1.16
CA SER A 90 5.49 -1.27 0.94
C SER A 90 5.61 0.06 0.22
N ASN A 91 4.64 0.36 -0.63
CA ASN A 91 4.51 1.66 -1.27
C ASN A 91 3.01 1.94 -1.51
N TRP A 92 2.70 3.15 -1.92
CA TRP A 92 1.33 3.59 -2.19
C TRP A 92 1.36 4.86 -3.07
N PRO A 93 0.23 5.34 -3.61
CA PRO A 93 0.23 6.46 -4.56
C PRO A 93 0.87 7.74 -4.04
N THR A 94 0.85 7.99 -2.73
CA THR A 94 1.44 9.19 -2.13
C THR A 94 2.96 9.27 -2.28
N THR A 95 3.63 8.11 -2.36
CA THR A 95 5.08 8.00 -2.56
C THR A 95 5.45 7.14 -3.77
N ASP A 96 4.53 6.93 -4.70
CA ASP A 96 4.81 6.18 -5.93
C ASP A 96 5.90 6.84 -6.79
N PRO A 97 6.49 6.11 -7.75
CA PRO A 97 7.59 6.63 -8.57
C PRO A 97 7.16 7.59 -9.69
N PHE A 98 5.86 7.83 -9.85
CA PHE A 98 5.36 8.66 -10.94
C PHE A 98 5.62 10.14 -10.73
N GLN A 99 5.77 10.85 -11.84
CA GLN A 99 5.86 12.30 -11.85
C GLN A 99 4.47 12.91 -12.00
N TYR A 100 4.19 13.90 -11.19
CA TYR A 100 2.89 14.57 -11.17
C TYR A 100 3.04 16.05 -11.56
N PRO A 101 2.00 16.66 -12.14
CA PRO A 101 1.94 18.10 -12.34
C PRO A 101 2.12 18.86 -11.03
N ASP A 102 2.66 20.09 -11.11
CA ASP A 102 2.95 20.91 -9.93
C ASP A 102 1.70 21.26 -9.11
N GLU A 103 0.55 21.33 -9.76
CA GLU A 103 -0.75 21.52 -9.11
C GLU A 103 -1.08 20.36 -8.18
N ILE A 104 -0.91 19.13 -8.64
CA ILE A 104 -1.15 17.92 -7.84
C ILE A 104 -0.13 17.84 -6.70
N LYS A 105 1.15 18.05 -6.97
CA LYS A 105 2.19 18.09 -5.93
C LYS A 105 1.85 19.07 -4.81
N ARG A 106 1.39 20.27 -5.19
CA ARG A 106 1.06 21.33 -4.23
C ARG A 106 -0.24 21.07 -3.47
N LEU A 107 -1.30 20.61 -4.15
CA LEU A 107 -2.62 20.44 -3.55
C LEU A 107 -2.71 19.18 -2.67
N TYR A 108 -2.00 18.13 -3.05
CA TYR A 108 -2.02 16.84 -2.35
C TYR A 108 -0.72 16.54 -1.60
N MET A 109 0.16 17.53 -1.51
CA MET A 109 1.43 17.45 -0.79
C MET A 109 2.32 16.27 -1.23
N LYS A 110 2.17 15.81 -2.49
CA LYS A 110 3.03 14.75 -3.04
C LYS A 110 4.45 15.31 -3.25
N CYS A 111 5.26 15.24 -2.22
CA CYS A 111 6.58 15.87 -2.15
C CYS A 111 7.74 14.87 -2.22
N ALA A 112 7.46 13.57 -2.27
CA ALA A 112 8.49 12.52 -2.31
C ALA A 112 8.09 11.38 -3.24
N THR A 113 9.11 10.64 -3.68
CA THR A 113 8.96 9.39 -4.43
C THR A 113 9.82 8.31 -3.79
N VAL A 114 9.35 7.07 -3.84
CA VAL A 114 10.10 5.87 -3.47
C VAL A 114 10.00 4.90 -4.63
N ASP A 115 11.11 4.63 -5.29
CA ASP A 115 11.16 3.76 -6.46
C ASP A 115 11.91 2.46 -6.15
N MET A 116 11.19 1.36 -6.16
CA MET A 116 11.79 0.05 -5.89
C MET A 116 12.78 -0.40 -6.96
N GLU A 117 12.76 0.19 -8.15
CA GLU A 117 13.77 -0.06 -9.19
C GLU A 117 15.17 0.46 -8.79
N HIS A 118 15.26 1.31 -7.78
CA HIS A 118 16.53 1.77 -7.24
C HIS A 118 17.16 0.78 -6.23
N ILE A 119 16.42 -0.26 -5.80
CA ILE A 119 16.90 -1.29 -4.87
C ILE A 119 17.03 -2.62 -5.62
N CYS A 120 18.24 -3.08 -5.79
CA CYS A 120 18.54 -4.27 -6.57
C CYS A 120 18.97 -5.43 -5.69
N THR A 121 18.61 -6.65 -6.09
CA THR A 121 19.10 -7.88 -5.46
C THR A 121 20.49 -8.23 -6.00
N THR A 122 21.34 -8.79 -5.13
CA THR A 122 22.59 -9.44 -5.56
C THR A 122 22.33 -10.90 -5.95
N GLU A 123 23.32 -11.56 -6.56
CA GLU A 123 23.29 -12.99 -6.87
C GLU A 123 23.07 -13.90 -5.65
N ARG A 124 23.19 -13.36 -4.44
CA ARG A 124 22.96 -14.07 -3.17
C ARG A 124 21.52 -14.12 -2.74
N VAL A 125 20.65 -13.39 -3.40
CA VAL A 125 19.20 -13.48 -3.19
C VAL A 125 18.65 -14.55 -4.14
N ILE A 126 18.25 -15.66 -3.56
CA ILE A 126 17.69 -16.80 -4.30
C ILE A 126 16.17 -16.83 -4.31
N SER A 127 15.53 -16.07 -3.43
CA SER A 127 14.07 -16.02 -3.28
C SER A 127 13.40 -15.02 -4.23
N GLY A 128 14.03 -13.89 -4.46
CA GLY A 128 13.52 -12.81 -5.32
C GLY A 128 12.93 -11.63 -4.55
N GLN A 129 12.61 -10.59 -5.32
CA GLN A 129 12.01 -9.32 -4.88
C GLN A 129 10.77 -9.04 -5.70
N PHE A 130 9.81 -8.33 -5.12
CA PHE A 130 8.63 -7.82 -5.82
C PHE A 130 8.30 -6.40 -5.36
N ALA A 131 7.60 -5.64 -6.21
CA ALA A 131 7.05 -4.34 -5.86
C ALA A 131 5.70 -4.54 -5.17
N SER A 132 5.49 -3.86 -4.07
CA SER A 132 4.29 -4.00 -3.22
C SER A 132 3.59 -2.67 -3.06
N TYR A 133 2.30 -2.61 -3.40
CA TYR A 133 1.52 -1.38 -3.38
C TYR A 133 0.19 -1.55 -2.67
N HIS A 134 -0.19 -0.53 -1.87
CA HIS A 134 -1.56 -0.32 -1.44
C HIS A 134 -2.23 0.59 -2.45
N VAL A 135 -3.24 0.12 -3.13
CA VAL A 135 -3.96 0.90 -4.14
C VAL A 135 -5.47 0.73 -4.00
N TYR A 136 -6.15 1.84 -3.75
CA TYR A 136 -7.59 1.89 -3.59
C TYR A 136 -8.22 2.70 -4.74
N PRO A 137 -9.41 2.32 -5.23
CA PRO A 137 -10.01 2.99 -6.39
C PRO A 137 -10.46 4.43 -6.14
N TYR A 138 -10.57 4.84 -4.90
CA TYR A 138 -11.07 6.14 -4.46
C TYR A 138 -9.98 7.06 -3.90
N TYR A 139 -8.77 6.57 -3.70
CA TYR A 139 -7.70 7.36 -3.06
C TYR A 139 -6.35 7.16 -3.78
N PRO A 140 -5.58 8.23 -3.95
CA PRO A 140 -5.93 9.65 -3.70
C PRO A 140 -6.94 10.21 -4.69
N ASP A 141 -7.64 11.30 -4.31
CA ASP A 141 -8.69 11.90 -5.13
C ASP A 141 -8.25 12.29 -6.54
N TYR A 142 -6.98 12.67 -6.73
CA TYR A 142 -6.46 13.08 -8.03
C TYR A 142 -6.45 11.94 -9.06
N LEU A 143 -6.49 10.68 -8.63
CA LEU A 143 -6.64 9.55 -9.55
C LEU A 143 -8.00 9.52 -10.27
N ASN A 144 -8.98 10.29 -9.77
CA ASN A 144 -10.26 10.50 -10.47
C ASN A 144 -10.19 11.52 -11.60
N TRP A 145 -9.13 12.33 -11.66
CA TRP A 145 -9.01 13.47 -12.58
C TRP A 145 -8.18 13.11 -13.80
N THR A 146 -8.88 12.63 -14.82
CA THR A 146 -8.25 12.14 -16.04
C THR A 146 -7.52 13.20 -16.86
N GLU A 147 -7.84 14.48 -16.67
CA GLU A 147 -7.18 15.60 -17.35
C GLU A 147 -5.71 15.74 -16.94
N ASP A 148 -5.36 15.27 -15.73
CA ASP A 148 -4.01 15.36 -15.18
C ASP A 148 -3.13 14.13 -15.46
N TRP A 149 -3.66 13.14 -16.17
CA TRP A 149 -2.95 11.87 -16.39
C TRP A 149 -1.80 11.98 -17.39
N SER A 150 -1.81 13.01 -18.25
CA SER A 150 -0.69 13.30 -19.14
C SER A 150 0.62 13.49 -18.38
N GLY A 151 0.57 14.12 -17.20
CA GLY A 151 1.74 14.30 -16.34
C GLY A 151 2.24 13.03 -15.66
N LEU A 152 1.47 11.94 -15.69
CA LEU A 152 1.83 10.65 -15.09
C LEU A 152 2.55 9.71 -16.07
N GLY A 153 2.79 10.15 -17.31
CA GLY A 153 3.28 9.25 -18.36
C GLY A 153 2.25 8.23 -18.81
N LEU A 154 0.97 8.48 -18.53
CA LEU A 154 -0.16 7.62 -18.90
C LEU A 154 -0.90 8.13 -20.14
N GLU A 155 -0.30 9.06 -20.87
CA GLU A 155 -0.88 9.70 -22.06
C GLU A 155 -1.28 8.72 -23.15
N ASP A 156 -0.48 7.66 -23.31
CA ASP A 156 -0.68 6.63 -24.31
C ASP A 156 -1.56 5.47 -23.80
N HIS A 157 -1.87 5.46 -22.52
CA HIS A 157 -2.80 4.48 -22.00
C HIS A 157 -4.22 4.95 -22.32
N GLU A 158 -4.87 4.24 -23.21
CA GLU A 158 -6.31 4.39 -23.40
C GLU A 158 -6.98 4.40 -22.03
N ILE A 159 -7.75 5.42 -21.76
CA ILE A 159 -8.56 5.48 -20.54
C ILE A 159 -9.46 4.26 -20.60
N PHE A 160 -9.12 3.24 -19.84
CA PHE A 160 -9.89 2.02 -19.78
C PHE A 160 -11.34 2.35 -19.42
N ARG A 161 -12.27 1.82 -20.21
CA ARG A 161 -13.68 1.93 -19.89
C ARG A 161 -14.16 0.57 -19.42
N ASP A 162 -14.98 0.59 -18.38
CA ASP A 162 -15.71 -0.59 -17.95
C ASP A 162 -16.87 -0.91 -18.93
N GLU A 163 -17.62 -1.96 -18.61
CA GLU A 163 -18.75 -2.41 -19.44
C GLU A 163 -19.85 -1.34 -19.60
N ASP A 164 -19.96 -0.42 -18.62
CA ASP A 164 -20.88 0.72 -18.63
C ASP A 164 -20.30 1.96 -19.34
N SER A 165 -19.16 1.84 -19.99
CA SER A 165 -18.42 2.95 -20.62
C SER A 165 -17.94 4.03 -19.64
N ARG A 166 -17.88 3.73 -18.34
CA ARG A 166 -17.28 4.60 -17.31
C ARG A 166 -15.75 4.48 -17.36
N MET A 167 -15.07 5.56 -17.08
CA MET A 167 -13.61 5.55 -17.00
C MET A 167 -13.15 4.70 -15.83
N ASN A 168 -12.18 3.83 -16.08
CA ASN A 168 -11.57 2.98 -15.06
C ASN A 168 -10.14 3.44 -14.77
N THR A 169 -10.05 4.51 -13.98
CA THR A 169 -8.77 5.11 -13.61
C THR A 169 -7.95 4.19 -12.70
N TYR A 170 -8.60 3.36 -11.91
CA TYR A 170 -7.94 2.36 -11.08
C TYR A 170 -7.11 1.38 -11.93
N ARG A 171 -7.73 0.78 -12.94
CA ARG A 171 -7.04 -0.15 -13.85
C ARG A 171 -5.92 0.53 -14.63
N ALA A 172 -6.14 1.76 -15.08
CA ALA A 172 -5.12 2.52 -15.81
C ALA A 172 -3.89 2.77 -14.92
N TYR A 173 -4.09 3.19 -13.68
CA TYR A 173 -3.01 3.38 -12.71
C TYR A 173 -2.21 2.09 -12.45
N LEU A 174 -2.92 0.98 -12.23
CA LEU A 174 -2.29 -0.34 -12.04
C LEU A 174 -1.47 -0.77 -13.26
N THR A 175 -1.98 -0.50 -14.46
CA THR A 175 -1.25 -0.78 -15.71
C THR A 175 0.03 0.04 -15.79
N GLY A 176 -0.04 1.31 -15.38
CA GLY A 176 1.15 2.17 -15.28
C GLY A 176 2.19 1.62 -14.31
N LEU A 177 1.77 1.15 -13.12
CA LEU A 177 2.68 0.52 -12.15
C LEU A 177 3.36 -0.72 -12.74
N VAL A 178 2.62 -1.60 -13.39
CA VAL A 178 3.18 -2.80 -14.01
C VAL A 178 4.15 -2.44 -15.14
N ALA A 179 3.84 -1.41 -15.93
CA ALA A 179 4.73 -0.95 -17.00
C ALA A 179 6.02 -0.29 -16.49
N HIS A 180 5.97 0.34 -15.31
CA HIS A 180 7.13 0.97 -14.68
C HIS A 180 8.13 -0.05 -14.13
N HIS A 181 7.64 -1.13 -13.53
CA HIS A 181 8.48 -2.09 -12.82
C HIS A 181 9.03 -3.21 -13.72
N THR A 182 10.28 -3.56 -13.49
CA THR A 182 10.92 -4.76 -14.08
C THR A 182 10.67 -6.01 -13.25
N MET A 183 10.21 -5.85 -12.00
CA MET A 183 9.88 -6.93 -11.07
C MET A 183 8.36 -7.15 -11.00
N PRO A 184 7.89 -8.32 -10.51
CA PRO A 184 6.46 -8.55 -10.31
C PRO A 184 5.84 -7.51 -9.38
N VAL A 185 4.65 -7.01 -9.72
CA VAL A 185 3.88 -6.06 -8.92
C VAL A 185 2.77 -6.80 -8.19
N VAL A 186 2.68 -6.61 -6.88
CA VAL A 186 1.62 -7.16 -6.03
C VAL A 186 0.86 -6.01 -5.38
N ILE A 187 -0.45 -6.03 -5.50
CA ILE A 187 -1.32 -5.10 -4.79
C ILE A 187 -1.60 -5.67 -3.42
N SER A 188 -0.78 -5.27 -2.46
CA SER A 188 -0.79 -5.81 -1.09
C SER A 188 -1.92 -5.28 -0.22
N GLU A 189 -2.61 -4.24 -0.66
CA GLU A 189 -3.91 -3.82 -0.14
C GLU A 189 -4.78 -3.25 -1.25
N PHE A 190 -6.03 -3.71 -1.29
CA PHE A 190 -7.14 -3.09 -1.98
C PHE A 190 -8.44 -3.42 -1.25
N GLY A 191 -9.42 -2.54 -1.30
CA GLY A 191 -10.67 -2.77 -0.60
C GLY A 191 -11.66 -1.63 -0.74
N VAL A 192 -12.88 -1.89 -0.34
CA VAL A 192 -13.95 -0.91 -0.16
C VAL A 192 -14.70 -1.24 1.12
N SER A 193 -15.40 -0.27 1.70
CA SER A 193 -16.00 -0.40 3.02
C SER A 193 -17.50 -0.17 2.97
N THR A 194 -18.24 -0.92 3.78
CA THR A 194 -19.69 -0.75 4.00
C THR A 194 -20.02 0.26 5.10
N GLY A 195 -19.02 0.89 5.70
CA GLY A 195 -19.18 1.78 6.83
C GLY A 195 -20.12 2.96 6.59
N ARG A 196 -20.70 3.46 7.67
CA ARG A 196 -21.57 4.64 7.63
C ARG A 196 -20.79 5.88 7.22
N GLY A 197 -21.39 6.66 6.33
CA GLY A 197 -20.74 7.81 5.74
C GLY A 197 -19.69 7.40 4.70
N MET A 198 -19.17 8.39 4.04
CA MET A 198 -18.22 8.21 2.93
C MET A 198 -17.00 9.10 3.18
N ALA A 199 -15.82 8.49 3.31
CA ALA A 199 -14.58 9.23 3.50
C ALA A 199 -13.99 9.69 2.16
N HIS A 200 -13.97 8.79 1.15
CA HIS A 200 -13.52 9.10 -0.20
C HIS A 200 -14.47 8.53 -1.23
N ARG A 201 -14.56 9.20 -2.37
CA ARG A 201 -15.43 8.82 -3.46
C ARG A 201 -14.64 8.49 -4.73
N ASP A 202 -14.93 7.33 -5.29
CA ASP A 202 -14.56 7.04 -6.67
C ASP A 202 -15.60 7.68 -7.61
N LEU A 203 -15.22 8.74 -8.28
CA LEU A 203 -16.12 9.52 -9.15
C LEU A 203 -16.45 8.79 -10.46
N ASN A 204 -15.64 7.84 -10.86
CA ASN A 204 -15.75 7.17 -12.13
C ASN A 204 -16.59 5.90 -12.05
N THR A 205 -16.30 5.00 -11.12
CA THR A 205 -16.95 3.69 -11.03
C THR A 205 -17.81 3.49 -9.79
N GLY A 206 -17.76 4.43 -8.81
CA GLY A 206 -18.57 4.40 -7.60
C GLY A 206 -18.10 3.41 -6.53
N ARG A 207 -16.87 2.91 -6.63
CA ARG A 207 -16.24 2.04 -5.62
C ARG A 207 -15.68 2.90 -4.50
N ASN A 208 -16.49 3.24 -3.51
CA ASN A 208 -16.21 4.26 -2.51
C ASN A 208 -15.59 3.71 -1.23
N GLN A 209 -15.00 4.59 -0.44
CA GLN A 209 -14.64 4.31 0.93
C GLN A 209 -15.82 4.66 1.86
N GLY A 210 -16.67 3.69 2.12
CA GLY A 210 -17.87 3.82 2.93
C GLY A 210 -19.15 4.10 2.13
N ASN A 211 -20.27 4.03 2.83
CA ASN A 211 -21.63 4.23 2.31
C ASN A 211 -21.98 3.26 1.16
N MET A 212 -21.57 2.03 1.28
CA MET A 212 -21.89 0.94 0.37
C MET A 212 -22.64 -0.16 1.12
N THR A 213 -23.52 -0.85 0.44
CA THR A 213 -24.12 -2.10 0.94
C THR A 213 -23.10 -3.24 0.81
N GLU A 214 -23.31 -4.34 1.54
CA GLU A 214 -22.48 -5.54 1.44
C GLU A 214 -22.46 -6.11 0.03
N GLN A 215 -23.59 -6.09 -0.67
CA GLN A 215 -23.66 -6.52 -2.06
C GLN A 215 -22.81 -5.63 -2.98
N GLU A 216 -22.87 -4.31 -2.81
CA GLU A 216 -22.03 -3.36 -3.56
C GLU A 216 -20.55 -3.56 -3.22
N GLN A 217 -20.21 -3.80 -1.96
CA GLN A 217 -18.85 -4.15 -1.54
C GLN A 217 -18.35 -5.40 -2.26
N GLY A 218 -19.14 -6.48 -2.26
CA GLY A 218 -18.78 -7.72 -2.92
C GLY A 218 -18.54 -7.54 -4.42
N MET A 219 -19.43 -6.81 -5.11
CA MET A 219 -19.26 -6.49 -6.53
C MET A 219 -18.02 -5.62 -6.78
N ALA A 220 -17.81 -4.60 -5.96
CA ALA A 220 -16.65 -3.72 -6.08
C ALA A 220 -15.32 -4.46 -5.86
N LEU A 221 -15.26 -5.35 -4.88
CA LEU A 221 -14.07 -6.18 -4.65
C LEU A 221 -13.78 -7.12 -5.82
N ALA A 222 -14.83 -7.75 -6.38
CA ALA A 222 -14.69 -8.61 -7.56
C ALA A 222 -14.15 -7.82 -8.76
N THR A 223 -14.70 -6.64 -9.03
CA THR A 223 -14.25 -5.79 -10.14
C THR A 223 -12.84 -5.23 -9.91
N CYS A 224 -12.47 -4.85 -8.69
CA CYS A 224 -11.09 -4.47 -8.37
C CYS A 224 -10.11 -5.63 -8.63
N TYR A 225 -10.47 -6.84 -8.23
CA TYR A 225 -9.66 -8.02 -8.48
C TYR A 225 -9.46 -8.28 -9.98
N GLU A 226 -10.52 -8.17 -10.79
CA GLU A 226 -10.41 -8.33 -12.24
C GLU A 226 -9.56 -7.21 -12.88
N ASP A 227 -9.62 -5.98 -12.38
CA ASP A 227 -8.75 -4.88 -12.82
C ASP A 227 -7.29 -5.17 -12.49
N ILE A 228 -6.99 -5.63 -11.28
CA ILE A 228 -5.64 -6.01 -10.84
C ILE A 228 -5.07 -7.11 -11.75
N LYS A 229 -5.85 -8.12 -12.03
CA LYS A 229 -5.48 -9.22 -12.92
C LYS A 229 -5.28 -8.75 -14.36
N ALA A 230 -6.20 -7.94 -14.87
CA ALA A 230 -6.15 -7.41 -16.23
C ALA A 230 -5.00 -6.43 -16.46
N ALA A 231 -4.58 -5.70 -15.43
CA ALA A 231 -3.39 -4.85 -15.46
C ALA A 231 -2.07 -5.64 -15.52
N GLY A 232 -2.10 -6.95 -15.25
CA GLY A 232 -0.93 -7.81 -15.25
C GLY A 232 -0.19 -7.89 -13.91
N CYS A 233 -0.83 -7.50 -12.81
CA CYS A 233 -0.27 -7.66 -11.48
C CYS A 233 -0.08 -9.14 -11.14
N ALA A 234 0.96 -9.46 -10.40
CA ALA A 234 1.33 -10.83 -10.03
C ALA A 234 0.49 -11.39 -8.89
N GLY A 235 -0.20 -10.54 -8.13
CA GLY A 235 -1.06 -10.95 -7.04
C GLY A 235 -1.73 -9.78 -6.35
N SER A 236 -2.64 -10.12 -5.42
CA SER A 236 -3.34 -9.13 -4.62
C SER A 236 -3.74 -9.69 -3.25
N VAL A 237 -3.88 -8.79 -2.28
CA VAL A 237 -4.35 -9.09 -0.91
C VAL A 237 -5.48 -8.13 -0.59
N VAL A 238 -6.65 -8.69 -0.29
CA VAL A 238 -7.82 -7.88 0.06
C VAL A 238 -7.68 -7.34 1.49
N PHE A 239 -8.00 -6.09 1.66
CA PHE A 239 -8.18 -5.45 2.95
C PHE A 239 -9.69 -5.26 3.21
N ALA A 240 -10.30 -6.07 4.16
CA ALA A 240 -9.63 -6.97 5.04
C ALA A 240 -10.42 -8.29 5.21
N TRP A 241 -9.85 -9.25 5.93
CA TRP A 241 -10.52 -10.54 6.19
C TRP A 241 -11.75 -10.37 7.07
N GLN A 242 -11.65 -9.51 8.08
CA GLN A 242 -12.67 -9.36 9.10
C GLN A 242 -12.81 -7.88 9.47
N ASP A 243 -14.03 -7.46 9.83
CA ASP A 243 -14.29 -6.13 10.36
C ASP A 243 -13.45 -5.83 11.61
N GLU A 244 -13.02 -4.58 11.73
CA GLU A 244 -12.15 -4.11 12.81
C GLU A 244 -12.89 -3.11 13.70
N TRP A 245 -13.90 -3.56 14.41
CA TRP A 245 -14.78 -2.74 15.25
C TRP A 245 -14.02 -1.81 16.22
N PHE A 246 -12.82 -2.18 16.62
CA PHE A 246 -11.97 -1.40 17.52
C PHE A 246 -11.21 -0.27 16.78
N LYS A 247 -11.26 -0.24 15.47
CA LYS A 247 -10.45 0.66 14.66
C LYS A 247 -10.89 2.12 14.82
N ARG A 248 -9.91 3.00 14.91
CA ARG A 248 -10.06 4.45 14.95
C ARG A 248 -9.15 5.04 13.93
N THR A 249 -9.67 5.94 13.12
CA THR A 249 -8.93 6.49 11.99
C THR A 249 -8.79 8.00 12.06
N TRP A 250 -7.99 8.52 11.17
CA TRP A 250 -7.66 9.93 11.02
C TRP A 250 -8.90 10.83 10.98
N ASN A 251 -10.01 10.39 10.40
CA ASN A 251 -11.23 11.18 10.28
C ASN A 251 -12.12 11.20 11.54
N THR A 252 -11.87 10.33 12.50
CA THR A 252 -12.66 10.25 13.73
C THR A 252 -11.83 10.39 15.02
N MET A 253 -10.51 10.28 14.95
CA MET A 253 -9.65 10.29 16.15
C MET A 253 -9.82 11.55 17.02
N HIS A 254 -10.01 12.71 16.41
CA HIS A 254 -10.19 13.96 17.16
C HIS A 254 -11.51 14.02 17.96
N ALA A 255 -12.49 13.21 17.59
CA ALA A 255 -13.78 13.14 18.26
C ALA A 255 -13.85 12.01 19.33
N VAL A 256 -12.82 11.17 19.41
CA VAL A 256 -12.78 10.04 20.34
C VAL A 256 -12.21 10.47 21.68
N ASN A 257 -12.98 10.28 22.76
CA ASN A 257 -12.49 10.45 24.11
C ASN A 257 -11.90 9.13 24.63
N LEU A 258 -10.57 9.01 24.56
CA LEU A 258 -9.84 7.80 24.94
C LEU A 258 -10.00 7.41 26.42
N THR A 259 -10.37 8.35 27.30
CA THR A 259 -10.61 8.05 28.71
C THR A 259 -11.99 7.45 28.97
N ARG A 260 -12.94 7.68 28.08
CA ARG A 260 -14.30 7.17 28.18
C ARG A 260 -14.57 5.93 27.35
N THR A 261 -13.74 5.67 26.34
CA THR A 261 -13.96 4.62 25.35
C THR A 261 -12.79 3.64 25.22
N PRO A 262 -12.22 3.11 26.33
CA PRO A 262 -11.13 2.16 26.23
C PRO A 262 -11.57 0.83 25.60
N TYR A 263 -12.85 0.49 25.68
CA TYR A 263 -13.42 -0.78 25.21
C TYR A 263 -14.36 -0.63 24.01
N TRP A 264 -14.90 0.56 23.81
CA TRP A 264 -15.83 0.83 22.73
C TRP A 264 -15.74 2.29 22.32
N SER A 265 -15.94 2.53 21.04
CA SER A 265 -16.12 3.86 20.49
C SER A 265 -17.54 4.01 19.98
N ASP A 266 -18.29 4.99 20.51
CA ASP A 266 -19.59 5.36 19.96
C ASP A 266 -19.48 6.00 18.58
N ILE A 267 -18.24 6.36 18.18
CA ILE A 267 -17.95 6.99 16.92
C ILE A 267 -17.48 5.90 15.97
N GLN A 268 -18.38 5.52 15.10
CA GLN A 268 -18.09 4.60 14.01
C GLN A 268 -17.33 5.31 12.90
N THR A 269 -16.35 4.62 12.35
CA THR A 269 -15.65 5.04 11.15
C THR A 269 -15.87 4.02 10.04
N ASN A 270 -15.87 4.48 8.79
CA ASN A 270 -15.90 3.60 7.63
C ASN A 270 -14.81 2.53 7.66
N GLU A 271 -13.67 2.82 8.28
CA GLU A 271 -12.53 1.90 8.39
C GLU A 271 -12.82 0.65 9.24
N GLN A 272 -13.89 0.64 10.02
CA GLN A 272 -14.28 -0.54 10.79
C GLN A 272 -14.89 -1.65 9.93
N TYR A 273 -15.40 -1.32 8.74
CA TYR A 273 -16.26 -2.17 7.93
C TYR A 273 -15.66 -2.52 6.56
N PHE A 274 -14.39 -2.87 6.55
CA PHE A 274 -13.68 -3.40 5.38
C PHE A 274 -13.73 -4.93 5.28
N GLY A 275 -14.21 -5.59 6.33
CA GLY A 275 -14.19 -7.03 6.43
C GLY A 275 -15.00 -7.75 5.34
N LEU A 276 -14.49 -8.91 4.91
CA LEU A 276 -15.29 -9.90 4.18
C LEU A 276 -16.22 -10.64 5.14
N LEU A 277 -15.88 -10.64 6.43
CA LEU A 277 -16.67 -11.21 7.51
C LEU A 277 -17.02 -10.10 8.50
N ALA A 278 -18.30 -10.02 8.84
CA ALA A 278 -18.78 -9.16 9.91
C ALA A 278 -18.26 -9.62 11.27
N PHE A 279 -18.20 -8.70 12.22
CA PHE A 279 -17.78 -8.99 13.60
C PHE A 279 -18.96 -9.06 14.58
N ASP A 280 -20.18 -8.97 14.12
CA ASP A 280 -21.37 -8.99 14.99
C ASP A 280 -21.65 -10.41 15.51
N PRO A 281 -21.45 -10.66 16.81
CA PRO A 281 -21.80 -11.95 17.37
C PRO A 281 -23.31 -12.12 17.36
N GLY A 282 -23.84 -12.95 16.48
CA GLY A 282 -25.22 -13.37 16.48
C GLY A 282 -26.02 -13.13 15.21
N GLU A 283 -25.46 -12.57 14.18
CA GLU A 283 -26.01 -12.68 12.84
C GLU A 283 -25.45 -13.95 12.21
N GLU A 284 -26.23 -15.03 12.30
CA GLU A 284 -26.05 -16.18 11.41
C GLU A 284 -26.64 -15.73 10.05
N GLU A 285 -25.80 -15.62 9.04
CA GLU A 285 -26.25 -15.52 7.65
C GLU A 285 -26.90 -16.82 7.18
#